data_da4eba0c7a04a814501433d4adf4aa75
#
_entry.id   da4eba0c7a04a814501433d4adf4aa75
#
_cell.length_a   1.000
_cell.length_b   1.000
_cell.length_c   1.000
_cell.angle_alpha   90.00
_cell.angle_beta   90.00
_cell.angle_gamma   90.00
#
_symmetry.space_group_name_H-M   'P 1'
#
loop_
_entity.id
_entity.type
_entity.pdbx_description
1 polymer ?
#
loop_
_entity_poly.entity_id
_entity_poly.type
_entity_poly.pdbx_seq_one_letter_code
_entity_poly.pdbx_strand_id
1 'polypeptide(L)'
;VGCLVGSEMCIRDRSYLLTKVDAKIIVKECDTEQKFAKLVSPYLSKRFGVISHRVKHIYEEQKDNFFHKTRILNDLIEEADTEIVCNYDTDVLLPVTSYTLAYEMIKRGQCDAVYPYGCGVYQKAVTYNKDICNQFLESKLDVEQLDKYVSLSSSTIGWCQFIRKENYIHSYMMNENFQAWGPEDSELYYRLNALGNRVVRVNDYVYHLEHSRSADSWFNNPMWQQNTQLWNWIRTQSKENLSRYYESQDYVKRRLSSAKVRK
;
A
#
# COMPACT_ATOMS: atom_id res chain seq x y z
N VAL A 1 0.98 6.65 -0.37
CA VAL A 1 0.73 5.96 -1.65
C VAL A 1 -0.39 4.96 -1.47
N GLY A 2 -1.46 5.09 -2.17
CA GLY A 2 -2.59 4.17 -2.10
C GLY A 2 -3.33 4.14 -3.42
N CYS A 3 -3.90 3.01 -3.77
CA CYS A 3 -4.81 2.89 -4.90
C CYS A 3 -6.25 3.11 -4.44
N LEU A 4 -7.04 3.82 -5.24
CA LEU A 4 -8.45 4.00 -5.00
C LEU A 4 -9.25 2.76 -5.45
N VAL A 5 -9.44 1.81 -4.55
CA VAL A 5 -10.64 1.01 -4.47
C VAL A 5 -11.06 1.06 -3.01
N GLY A 6 -11.77 2.08 -2.66
CA GLY A 6 -12.21 2.28 -1.29
C GLY A 6 -12.65 3.72 -1.12
N SER A 7 -13.55 3.96 -0.23
CA SER A 7 -14.31 5.18 -0.06
C SER A 7 -13.45 6.45 -0.14
N GLU A 8 -14.00 7.51 -0.73
CA GLU A 8 -13.54 8.91 -0.70
C GLU A 8 -13.02 9.33 0.67
N MET A 9 -13.46 8.67 1.69
CA MET A 9 -13.23 8.98 3.08
C MET A 9 -11.80 8.67 3.53
N CYS A 10 -11.22 7.55 3.08
CA CYS A 10 -9.86 7.17 3.48
C CYS A 10 -8.80 8.13 2.95
N ILE A 11 -9.05 8.76 1.79
CA ILE A 11 -8.16 9.80 1.26
C ILE A 11 -8.30 11.11 2.04
N ARG A 12 -9.52 11.43 2.50
CA ARG A 12 -9.76 12.57 3.39
C ARG A 12 -8.98 12.43 4.68
N ASP A 13 -8.98 11.25 5.27
CA ASP A 13 -8.26 10.92 6.50
C ASP A 13 -6.75 11.05 6.31
N ARG A 14 -6.21 10.54 5.20
CA ARG A 14 -4.78 10.65 4.88
C ARG A 14 -4.32 12.06 4.62
N SER A 15 -5.17 12.86 3.99
CA SER A 15 -4.85 14.27 3.77
C SER A 15 -4.71 15.02 5.09
N TYR A 16 -5.46 14.61 6.13
CA TYR A 16 -5.23 15.14 7.48
C TYR A 16 -3.88 14.69 8.05
N LEU A 17 -3.42 13.46 7.75
CA LEU A 17 -2.09 12.99 8.15
C LEU A 17 -0.99 13.95 7.66
N LEU A 18 -1.14 14.57 6.49
CA LEU A 18 -0.20 15.57 5.96
C LEU A 18 -0.08 16.82 6.84
N THR A 19 -1.01 17.07 7.75
CA THR A 19 -0.88 18.13 8.76
C THR A 19 0.04 17.74 9.90
N LYS A 20 0.37 16.46 10.04
CA LYS A 20 1.14 15.88 11.17
C LYS A 20 2.50 15.37 10.74
N VAL A 21 2.66 14.96 9.49
CA VAL A 21 3.90 14.42 8.95
C VAL A 21 4.30 15.14 7.67
N ASP A 22 5.60 15.28 7.44
CA ASP A 22 6.13 15.81 6.21
C ASP A 22 6.23 14.67 5.18
N ALA A 23 5.16 14.53 4.39
CA ALA A 23 5.02 13.48 3.39
C ALA A 23 4.29 14.01 2.15
N LYS A 24 4.39 13.27 1.05
CA LYS A 24 3.57 13.42 -0.15
C LYS A 24 2.69 12.18 -0.33
N ILE A 25 1.50 12.36 -0.85
CA ILE A 25 0.59 11.26 -1.19
C ILE A 25 0.45 11.22 -2.70
N ILE A 26 0.67 10.06 -3.30
CA ILE A 26 0.36 9.83 -4.70
C ILE A 26 -0.77 8.82 -4.76
N VAL A 27 -1.86 9.18 -5.43
CA VAL A 27 -3.04 8.35 -5.61
C VAL A 27 -3.16 8.01 -7.09
N LYS A 28 -3.26 6.72 -7.41
CA LYS A 28 -3.60 6.29 -8.77
C LYS A 28 -4.99 5.69 -8.78
N GLU A 29 -5.87 6.31 -9.54
CA GLU A 29 -7.24 5.88 -9.78
C GLU A 29 -7.30 5.11 -11.09
N CYS A 30 -7.75 3.85 -11.01
CA CYS A 30 -8.04 3.02 -12.18
C CYS A 30 -9.53 2.73 -12.17
N ASP A 31 -10.28 3.41 -13.01
CA ASP A 31 -11.73 3.28 -13.09
C ASP A 31 -12.21 3.67 -14.50
N THR A 32 -13.47 3.43 -14.80
CA THR A 32 -14.11 3.86 -16.05
C THR A 32 -14.39 5.37 -16.08
N GLU A 33 -14.37 6.05 -14.92
CA GLU A 33 -14.54 7.50 -14.81
C GLU A 33 -13.69 8.11 -13.68
N GLN A 34 -13.33 9.38 -13.80
CA GLN A 34 -12.56 10.12 -12.79
C GLN A 34 -13.45 10.54 -11.61
N LYS A 35 -13.50 9.72 -10.57
CA LYS A 35 -14.24 10.00 -9.33
C LYS A 35 -13.46 10.90 -8.39
N PHE A 36 -12.14 10.71 -8.29
CA PHE A 36 -11.28 11.51 -7.41
C PHE A 36 -11.37 13.01 -7.70
N ALA A 37 -11.26 13.40 -8.96
CA ALA A 37 -11.36 14.80 -9.36
C ALA A 37 -12.73 15.42 -9.01
N LYS A 38 -13.80 14.64 -9.14
CA LYS A 38 -15.19 15.10 -8.86
C LYS A 38 -15.48 15.17 -7.36
N LEU A 39 -15.04 14.23 -6.58
CA LEU A 39 -15.52 13.97 -5.22
C LEU A 39 -14.49 14.33 -4.14
N VAL A 40 -13.21 14.07 -4.39
CA VAL A 40 -12.12 14.21 -3.40
C VAL A 40 -11.40 15.53 -3.54
N SER A 41 -11.01 15.94 -4.75
CA SER A 41 -10.25 17.18 -4.97
C SER A 41 -10.91 18.44 -4.41
N PRO A 42 -12.22 18.67 -4.59
CA PRO A 42 -12.89 19.83 -4.01
C PRO A 42 -12.86 19.84 -2.48
N TYR A 43 -13.03 18.67 -1.86
CA TYR A 43 -12.93 18.52 -0.42
C TYR A 43 -11.51 18.84 0.09
N LEU A 44 -10.47 18.31 -0.58
CA LEU A 44 -9.07 18.54 -0.21
C LEU A 44 -8.73 20.04 -0.28
N SER A 45 -9.10 20.70 -1.37
CA SER A 45 -8.84 22.13 -1.55
C SER A 45 -9.54 22.97 -0.51
N LYS A 46 -10.82 22.68 -0.22
CA LYS A 46 -11.62 23.40 0.77
C LYS A 46 -11.11 23.20 2.20
N ARG A 47 -10.72 21.97 2.56
CA ARG A 47 -10.39 21.60 3.95
C ARG A 47 -8.93 21.84 4.31
N PHE A 48 -8.01 21.62 3.37
CA PHE A 48 -6.57 21.58 3.62
C PHE A 48 -5.79 22.69 2.87
N GLY A 49 -6.44 23.43 1.99
CA GLY A 49 -5.82 24.59 1.32
C GLY A 49 -4.46 24.25 0.70
N VAL A 50 -3.42 24.94 1.15
CA VAL A 50 -2.06 24.81 0.60
C VAL A 50 -1.50 23.37 0.73
N ILE A 51 -1.92 22.60 1.74
CA ILE A 51 -1.43 21.22 1.91
C ILE A 51 -1.93 20.30 0.78
N SER A 52 -3.03 20.66 0.12
CA SER A 52 -3.58 19.85 -0.98
C SER A 52 -2.59 19.63 -2.13
N HIS A 53 -1.61 20.52 -2.33
CA HIS A 53 -0.57 20.35 -3.36
C HIS A 53 0.36 19.15 -3.11
N ARG A 54 0.39 18.63 -1.87
CA ARG A 54 1.14 17.41 -1.53
C ARG A 54 0.41 16.12 -1.88
N VAL A 55 -0.80 16.22 -2.43
CA VAL A 55 -1.59 15.08 -2.94
C VAL A 55 -1.57 15.12 -4.46
N LYS A 56 -0.85 14.20 -5.08
CA LYS A 56 -0.82 14.01 -6.52
C LYS A 56 -1.84 12.94 -6.91
N HIS A 57 -2.70 13.24 -7.88
CA HIS A 57 -3.65 12.30 -8.45
C HIS A 57 -3.23 11.93 -9.88
N ILE A 58 -3.27 10.64 -10.18
CA ILE A 58 -3.03 10.06 -11.50
C ILE A 58 -4.26 9.24 -11.85
N TYR A 59 -4.82 9.46 -13.05
CA TYR A 59 -5.93 8.68 -13.55
C TYR A 59 -5.49 7.79 -14.71
N GLU A 60 -5.95 6.56 -14.70
CA GLU A 60 -5.84 5.62 -15.80
C GLU A 60 -7.20 4.98 -16.05
N GLU A 61 -7.67 5.06 -17.30
CA GLU A 61 -8.92 4.38 -17.68
C GLU A 61 -8.74 2.87 -17.59
N GLN A 62 -9.62 2.21 -16.82
CA GLN A 62 -9.59 0.76 -16.69
C GLN A 62 -10.12 0.11 -17.97
N LYS A 63 -9.30 -0.77 -18.56
CA LYS A 63 -9.59 -1.43 -19.84
C LYS A 63 -10.04 -2.87 -19.72
N ASP A 64 -9.87 -3.46 -18.55
CA ASP A 64 -10.25 -4.83 -18.24
C ASP A 64 -10.97 -4.93 -16.89
N ASN A 65 -11.40 -6.12 -16.53
CA ASN A 65 -12.17 -6.38 -15.31
C ASN A 65 -11.30 -6.73 -14.10
N PHE A 66 -9.97 -6.62 -14.22
CA PHE A 66 -9.06 -6.99 -13.14
C PHE A 66 -8.39 -5.76 -12.52
N PHE A 67 -8.29 -5.77 -11.21
CA PHE A 67 -7.52 -4.78 -10.48
C PHE A 67 -6.05 -5.18 -10.41
N HIS A 68 -5.21 -4.48 -11.18
CA HIS A 68 -3.76 -4.76 -11.28
C HIS A 68 -2.96 -4.11 -10.15
N LYS A 69 -3.22 -4.49 -8.89
CA LYS A 69 -2.60 -3.90 -7.69
C LYS A 69 -1.07 -3.79 -7.83
N THR A 70 -0.41 -4.88 -8.20
CA THR A 70 1.07 -4.95 -8.28
C THR A 70 1.65 -3.97 -9.28
N ARG A 71 1.07 -3.87 -10.48
CA ARG A 71 1.47 -2.90 -11.51
C ARG A 71 1.25 -1.48 -11.03
N ILE A 72 0.10 -1.21 -10.45
CA ILE A 72 -0.28 0.12 -9.96
C ILE A 72 0.66 0.59 -8.86
N LEU A 73 1.02 -0.29 -7.91
CA LEU A 73 1.99 0.04 -6.85
C LEU A 73 3.38 0.33 -7.42
N ASN A 74 3.83 -0.43 -8.41
CA ASN A 74 5.08 -0.15 -9.10
C ASN A 74 5.06 1.22 -9.80
N ASP A 75 3.98 1.55 -10.51
CA ASP A 75 3.82 2.85 -11.16
C ASP A 75 3.88 4.00 -10.14
N LEU A 76 3.22 3.84 -8.99
CA LEU A 76 3.22 4.83 -7.91
C LEU A 76 4.62 5.04 -7.30
N ILE A 77 5.38 3.95 -7.11
CA ILE A 77 6.75 4.04 -6.60
C ILE A 77 7.68 4.70 -7.62
N GLU A 78 7.50 4.46 -8.90
CA GLU A 78 8.27 5.16 -9.95
C GLU A 78 8.02 6.67 -9.93
N GLU A 79 6.76 7.09 -9.71
CA GLU A 79 6.37 8.51 -9.62
C GLU A 79 6.84 9.20 -8.33
N ALA A 80 7.17 8.46 -7.28
CA ALA A 80 7.65 9.03 -6.04
C ALA A 80 9.06 9.61 -6.22
N ASP A 81 9.28 10.83 -5.74
CA ASP A 81 10.57 11.54 -5.80
C ASP A 81 11.34 11.49 -4.47
N THR A 82 10.96 10.59 -3.57
CA THR A 82 11.54 10.44 -2.23
C THR A 82 12.37 9.17 -2.10
N GLU A 83 13.35 9.19 -1.18
CA GLU A 83 14.21 8.04 -0.87
C GLU A 83 13.45 6.92 -0.16
N ILE A 84 12.49 7.28 0.70
CA ILE A 84 11.66 6.34 1.44
C ILE A 84 10.24 6.43 0.89
N VAL A 85 9.67 5.29 0.56
CA VAL A 85 8.33 5.15 0.00
C VAL A 85 7.48 4.24 0.86
N CYS A 86 6.17 4.36 0.73
CA CYS A 86 5.22 3.54 1.47
C CYS A 86 4.15 2.98 0.53
N ASN A 87 4.11 1.65 0.38
CA ASN A 87 2.93 0.98 -0.13
C ASN A 87 1.87 0.98 0.96
N TYR A 88 0.64 1.40 0.63
CA TYR A 88 -0.37 1.64 1.63
C TYR A 88 -1.78 1.45 1.08
N ASP A 89 -2.52 0.51 1.67
CA ASP A 89 -3.91 0.26 1.28
C ASP A 89 -4.81 1.42 1.74
N THR A 90 -5.78 1.79 0.91
CA THR A 90 -6.58 3.01 1.11
C THR A 90 -7.53 2.96 2.31
N ASP A 91 -7.85 1.81 2.80
CA ASP A 91 -8.80 1.50 3.88
C ASP A 91 -8.13 1.19 5.22
N VAL A 92 -6.85 1.51 5.34
CA VAL A 92 -6.04 1.23 6.52
C VAL A 92 -5.64 2.51 7.24
N LEU A 93 -5.69 2.51 8.57
CA LEU A 93 -5.32 3.61 9.45
C LEU A 93 -4.30 3.15 10.49
N LEU A 94 -3.32 4.00 10.77
CA LEU A 94 -2.31 3.76 11.81
C LEU A 94 -2.21 4.97 12.73
N PRO A 95 -1.73 4.77 13.98
CA PRO A 95 -1.31 5.89 14.82
C PRO A 95 -0.26 6.76 14.12
N VAL A 96 -0.32 8.07 14.32
CA VAL A 96 0.64 9.00 13.68
C VAL A 96 2.08 8.64 14.04
N THR A 97 2.31 8.16 15.24
CA THR A 97 3.62 7.70 15.73
C THR A 97 4.21 6.56 14.91
N SER A 98 3.37 5.66 14.40
CA SER A 98 3.81 4.51 13.58
C SER A 98 4.47 4.96 12.28
N TYR A 99 3.94 6.01 11.63
CA TYR A 99 4.55 6.57 10.41
C TYR A 99 5.91 7.18 10.69
N THR A 100 6.00 7.98 11.75
CA THR A 100 7.26 8.64 12.14
C THR A 100 8.31 7.61 12.53
N LEU A 101 7.93 6.60 13.31
CA LEU A 101 8.83 5.52 13.73
C LEU A 101 9.37 4.76 12.53
N ALA A 102 8.50 4.32 11.61
CA ALA A 102 8.91 3.58 10.41
C ALA A 102 9.89 4.39 9.55
N TYR A 103 9.57 5.67 9.32
CA TYR A 103 10.45 6.57 8.57
C TYR A 103 11.83 6.73 9.24
N GLU A 104 11.87 7.00 10.55
CA GLU A 104 13.12 7.19 11.28
C GLU A 104 13.98 5.91 11.33
N MET A 105 13.37 4.72 11.47
CA MET A 105 14.11 3.45 11.44
C MET A 105 14.85 3.26 10.11
N ILE A 106 14.19 3.52 8.98
CA ILE A 106 14.82 3.40 7.66
C ILE A 106 15.86 4.50 7.46
N LYS A 107 15.52 5.75 7.79
CA LYS A 107 16.43 6.90 7.64
C LYS A 107 17.74 6.72 8.40
N ARG A 108 17.67 6.18 9.61
CA ARG A 108 18.86 5.87 10.43
C ARG A 108 19.60 4.61 10.01
N GLY A 109 19.17 3.92 8.97
CA GLY A 109 19.79 2.70 8.49
C GLY A 109 19.63 1.50 9.43
N GLN A 110 18.64 1.49 10.31
CA GLN A 110 18.36 0.37 11.21
C GLN A 110 17.76 -0.82 10.46
N CYS A 111 17.02 -0.53 9.39
CA CYS A 111 16.39 -1.52 8.51
C CYS A 111 16.23 -0.97 7.10
N ASP A 112 15.84 -1.82 6.18
CA ASP A 112 15.62 -1.51 4.77
C ASP A 112 14.12 -1.42 4.45
N ALA A 113 13.30 -2.16 5.21
CA ALA A 113 11.83 -2.10 5.14
C ALA A 113 11.21 -2.27 6.53
N VAL A 114 10.06 -1.60 6.75
CA VAL A 114 9.30 -1.66 8.00
C VAL A 114 7.83 -1.89 7.71
N TYR A 115 7.25 -2.88 8.37
CA TYR A 115 5.82 -3.03 8.54
C TYR A 115 5.45 -2.36 9.86
N PRO A 116 4.82 -1.17 9.86
CA PRO A 116 4.63 -0.34 11.05
C PRO A 116 3.47 -0.83 11.95
N TYR A 117 3.18 -2.11 11.93
CA TYR A 117 2.12 -2.73 12.73
C TYR A 117 2.45 -4.20 13.03
N GLY A 118 1.92 -4.71 14.15
CA GLY A 118 2.12 -6.08 14.61
C GLY A 118 1.20 -7.10 13.93
N CYS A 119 1.25 -8.34 14.41
CA CYS A 119 0.36 -9.43 13.99
C CYS A 119 -0.74 -9.67 15.03
N GLY A 120 -1.77 -10.39 14.64
CA GLY A 120 -2.84 -10.84 15.53
C GLY A 120 -3.57 -9.68 16.21
N VAL A 121 -3.45 -9.55 17.52
CA VAL A 121 -4.16 -8.53 18.33
C VAL A 121 -3.88 -7.08 17.93
N TYR A 122 -2.80 -6.84 17.24
CA TYR A 122 -2.46 -5.51 16.72
C TYR A 122 -3.23 -5.14 15.45
N GLN A 123 -3.85 -6.11 14.78
CA GLN A 123 -4.60 -5.92 13.55
C GLN A 123 -6.10 -5.92 13.83
N LYS A 124 -6.71 -4.76 13.71
CA LYS A 124 -8.09 -4.52 14.09
C LYS A 124 -8.94 -4.23 12.85
N ALA A 125 -9.94 -5.07 12.60
CA ALA A 125 -10.96 -4.81 11.59
C ALA A 125 -12.08 -3.99 12.20
N VAL A 126 -12.38 -2.85 11.63
CA VAL A 126 -13.38 -1.89 12.12
C VAL A 126 -14.58 -1.91 11.20
N THR A 127 -15.77 -2.11 11.76
CA THR A 127 -17.01 -2.00 11.00
C THR A 127 -17.13 -0.59 10.40
N TYR A 128 -17.21 -0.53 9.07
CA TYR A 128 -17.30 0.73 8.36
C TYR A 128 -18.73 1.25 8.30
N ASN A 129 -18.92 2.52 8.71
CA ASN A 129 -20.06 3.32 8.31
C ASN A 129 -19.69 4.81 8.29
N LYS A 130 -20.53 5.61 7.63
CA LYS A 130 -20.27 7.04 7.44
C LYS A 130 -20.16 7.83 8.75
N ASP A 131 -20.92 7.45 9.75
CA ASP A 131 -20.95 8.16 11.04
C ASP A 131 -19.68 7.91 11.84
N ILE A 132 -19.17 6.66 11.85
CA ILE A 132 -17.88 6.30 12.46
C ILE A 132 -16.76 7.12 11.84
N CYS A 133 -16.76 7.26 10.53
CA CYS A 133 -15.74 8.01 9.83
C CYS A 133 -15.84 9.53 10.10
N ASN A 134 -17.03 10.09 10.16
CA ASN A 134 -17.20 11.49 10.54
C ASN A 134 -16.71 11.74 11.98
N GLN A 135 -17.07 10.88 12.92
CA GLN A 135 -16.57 10.97 14.30
C GLN A 135 -15.06 10.88 14.37
N PHE A 136 -14.45 9.98 13.58
CA PHE A 136 -13.00 9.84 13.51
C PHE A 136 -12.32 11.11 12.97
N LEU A 137 -12.87 11.72 11.92
CA LEU A 137 -12.38 12.99 11.37
C LEU A 137 -12.52 14.15 12.37
N GLU A 138 -13.62 14.19 13.11
CA GLU A 138 -13.88 15.18 14.16
C GLU A 138 -12.94 15.02 15.35
N SER A 139 -12.55 13.78 15.69
CA SER A 139 -11.59 13.47 16.74
C SER A 139 -10.14 13.84 16.39
N LYS A 140 -9.88 14.43 15.22
CA LYS A 140 -8.55 14.76 14.70
C LYS A 140 -7.66 13.52 14.50
N LEU A 141 -8.25 12.44 14.02
CA LEU A 141 -7.63 11.14 13.73
C LEU A 141 -7.10 10.42 14.98
N ASP A 142 -7.78 10.51 16.06
CA ASP A 142 -7.52 9.68 17.22
C ASP A 142 -7.99 8.24 16.92
N VAL A 143 -7.04 7.38 16.52
CA VAL A 143 -7.34 5.99 16.14
C VAL A 143 -7.87 5.16 17.31
N GLU A 144 -7.61 5.53 18.56
CA GLU A 144 -8.14 4.84 19.74
C GLU A 144 -9.69 4.95 19.82
N GLN A 145 -10.27 6.00 19.22
CA GLN A 145 -11.72 6.11 19.08
C GLN A 145 -12.35 4.99 18.24
N LEU A 146 -11.55 4.32 17.41
CA LEU A 146 -12.02 3.20 16.58
C LEU A 146 -12.12 1.89 17.37
N ASP A 147 -11.49 1.77 18.54
CA ASP A 147 -11.46 0.54 19.32
C ASP A 147 -12.85 0.03 19.70
N LYS A 148 -13.80 0.92 19.95
CA LYS A 148 -15.21 0.58 20.25
C LYS A 148 -15.98 -0.03 19.07
N TYR A 149 -15.44 0.04 17.86
CA TYR A 149 -16.05 -0.46 16.62
C TYR A 149 -15.31 -1.65 16.02
N VAL A 150 -14.31 -2.18 16.72
CA VAL A 150 -13.55 -3.35 16.27
C VAL A 150 -14.45 -4.59 16.28
N SER A 151 -14.53 -5.26 15.13
CA SER A 151 -15.35 -6.48 14.95
C SER A 151 -14.50 -7.76 14.93
N LEU A 152 -13.29 -7.70 14.42
CA LEU A 152 -12.42 -8.86 14.25
C LEU A 152 -10.94 -8.47 14.43
N SER A 153 -10.10 -9.45 14.77
CA SER A 153 -8.66 -9.40 14.60
C SER A 153 -8.29 -10.11 13.31
N SER A 154 -7.26 -9.62 12.65
CA SER A 154 -6.75 -10.17 11.40
C SER A 154 -5.27 -10.56 11.54
N SER A 155 -4.73 -11.27 10.56
CA SER A 155 -3.30 -11.55 10.48
C SER A 155 -2.85 -11.48 9.03
N THR A 156 -2.63 -10.26 8.55
CA THR A 156 -2.21 -9.98 7.17
C THR A 156 -0.86 -9.27 7.13
N ILE A 157 -0.26 -9.19 5.95
CA ILE A 157 1.02 -8.54 5.74
C ILE A 157 0.89 -7.26 4.91
N GLY A 158 -0.08 -7.17 4.00
CA GLY A 158 -0.07 -6.23 2.90
C GLY A 158 -0.58 -4.82 3.16
N TRP A 159 -1.04 -4.47 4.35
CA TRP A 159 -1.78 -3.23 4.58
C TRP A 159 -0.96 -1.95 4.51
N CYS A 160 0.28 -1.98 5.00
CA CYS A 160 1.17 -0.84 4.99
C CYS A 160 2.64 -1.30 5.07
N GLN A 161 3.48 -0.78 4.20
CA GLN A 161 4.90 -1.12 4.16
C GLN A 161 5.73 0.09 3.78
N PHE A 162 6.61 0.51 4.69
CA PHE A 162 7.66 1.47 4.39
C PHE A 162 8.91 0.75 3.88
N ILE A 163 9.54 1.29 2.85
CA ILE A 163 10.74 0.71 2.29
C ILE A 163 11.64 1.80 1.68
N ARG A 164 12.94 1.62 1.74
CA ARG A 164 13.88 2.41 0.96
C ARG A 164 13.65 2.12 -0.53
N LYS A 165 13.39 3.17 -1.32
CA LYS A 165 13.05 3.03 -2.74
C LYS A 165 14.09 2.23 -3.52
N GLU A 166 15.37 2.45 -3.23
CA GLU A 166 16.47 1.70 -3.85
C GLU A 166 16.38 0.20 -3.54
N ASN A 167 16.12 -0.20 -2.29
CA ASN A 167 15.95 -1.60 -1.90
C ASN A 167 14.72 -2.23 -2.57
N TYR A 168 13.61 -1.48 -2.70
CA TYR A 168 12.43 -1.93 -3.43
C TYR A 168 12.75 -2.25 -4.89
N ILE A 169 13.48 -1.36 -5.57
CA ILE A 169 13.89 -1.53 -6.97
C ILE A 169 14.87 -2.70 -7.12
N HIS A 170 15.90 -2.78 -6.26
CA HIS A 170 16.90 -3.85 -6.29
C HIS A 170 16.31 -5.21 -5.89
N SER A 171 15.20 -5.21 -5.18
CA SER A 171 14.44 -6.43 -4.87
C SER A 171 13.37 -6.74 -5.92
N TYR A 172 13.46 -6.15 -7.10
CA TYR A 172 12.60 -6.40 -8.27
C TYR A 172 11.15 -5.93 -8.12
N MET A 173 10.86 -5.00 -7.20
CA MET A 173 9.55 -4.33 -7.06
C MET A 173 8.41 -5.29 -6.72
N MET A 174 7.14 -4.94 -6.89
CA MET A 174 6.03 -5.89 -6.83
C MET A 174 6.05 -6.82 -8.04
N ASN A 175 5.70 -8.08 -7.83
CA ASN A 175 5.65 -9.06 -8.91
C ASN A 175 4.36 -8.90 -9.72
N GLU A 176 4.47 -8.33 -10.94
CA GLU A 176 3.31 -8.06 -11.82
C GLU A 176 2.67 -9.33 -12.42
N ASN A 177 3.24 -10.50 -12.17
CA ASN A 177 2.59 -11.77 -12.55
C ASN A 177 1.45 -12.16 -11.59
N PHE A 178 1.36 -11.54 -10.40
CA PHE A 178 0.17 -11.63 -9.57
C PHE A 178 -0.90 -10.67 -10.10
N GLN A 179 -2.04 -11.22 -10.50
CA GLN A 179 -3.16 -10.47 -11.05
C GLN A 179 -4.37 -10.57 -10.12
N ALA A 180 -5.11 -9.48 -9.98
CA ALA A 180 -6.20 -9.34 -9.03
C ALA A 180 -5.74 -9.67 -7.60
N TRP A 181 -6.60 -10.18 -6.73
CA TRP A 181 -6.25 -10.53 -5.36
C TRP A 181 -5.40 -11.81 -5.29
N GLY A 182 -4.37 -11.80 -4.44
CA GLY A 182 -3.49 -12.96 -4.28
C GLY A 182 -2.50 -12.79 -3.11
N PRO A 183 -1.51 -13.66 -3.01
CA PRO A 183 -0.47 -13.62 -1.99
C PRO A 183 0.72 -12.68 -2.35
N GLU A 184 0.50 -11.65 -3.16
CA GLU A 184 1.52 -10.71 -3.64
C GLU A 184 2.28 -10.01 -2.51
N ASP A 185 1.57 -9.67 -1.44
CA ASP A 185 2.16 -9.02 -0.26
C ASP A 185 3.02 -9.99 0.56
N SER A 186 2.56 -11.23 0.69
CA SER A 186 3.34 -12.31 1.34
C SER A 186 4.58 -12.65 0.53
N GLU A 187 4.46 -12.64 -0.78
CA GLU A 187 5.57 -12.85 -1.71
C GLU A 187 6.63 -11.75 -1.55
N LEU A 188 6.22 -10.49 -1.57
CA LEU A 188 7.15 -9.37 -1.39
C LEU A 188 7.87 -9.45 -0.04
N TYR A 189 7.14 -9.72 1.05
CA TYR A 189 7.74 -9.90 2.38
C TYR A 189 8.79 -11.02 2.39
N TYR A 190 8.44 -12.18 1.84
CA TYR A 190 9.35 -13.33 1.73
C TYR A 190 10.59 -12.98 0.91
N ARG A 191 10.40 -12.41 -0.26
CA ARG A 191 11.48 -12.08 -1.21
C ARG A 191 12.45 -11.04 -0.67
N LEU A 192 11.96 -10.00 0.00
CA LEU A 192 12.80 -9.00 0.66
C LEU A 192 13.76 -9.69 1.64
N ASN A 193 13.24 -10.58 2.49
CA ASN A 193 14.06 -11.35 3.44
C ASN A 193 15.04 -12.31 2.73
N ALA A 194 14.57 -13.06 1.74
CA ALA A 194 15.38 -14.03 1.00
C ALA A 194 16.53 -13.35 0.22
N LEU A 195 16.33 -12.12 -0.25
CA LEU A 195 17.36 -11.33 -0.92
C LEU A 195 18.31 -10.62 0.05
N GLY A 196 18.05 -10.69 1.37
CA GLY A 196 18.95 -10.18 2.41
C GLY A 196 18.64 -8.76 2.88
N ASN A 197 17.44 -8.22 2.59
CA ASN A 197 17.01 -6.96 3.19
C ASN A 197 16.69 -7.16 4.67
N ARG A 198 16.99 -6.16 5.47
CA ARG A 198 16.63 -6.12 6.90
C ARG A 198 15.18 -5.64 7.01
N VAL A 199 14.25 -6.58 7.12
CA VAL A 199 12.82 -6.31 7.23
C VAL A 199 12.40 -6.38 8.69
N VAL A 200 11.81 -5.31 9.21
CA VAL A 200 11.34 -5.20 10.59
C VAL A 200 9.82 -5.07 10.63
N ARG A 201 9.21 -5.66 11.63
CA ARG A 201 7.81 -5.47 11.98
C ARG A 201 7.72 -4.85 13.37
N VAL A 202 6.96 -3.76 13.48
CA VAL A 202 6.74 -3.06 14.75
C VAL A 202 5.47 -3.61 15.41
N ASN A 203 5.50 -3.81 16.73
CA ASN A 203 4.31 -4.21 17.48
C ASN A 203 3.48 -2.96 17.86
N ASP A 204 2.81 -2.39 16.87
CA ASP A 204 1.87 -1.29 17.03
C ASP A 204 0.54 -1.62 16.35
N TYR A 205 -0.50 -0.87 16.65
CA TYR A 205 -1.84 -1.13 16.13
C TYR A 205 -2.02 -0.64 14.69
N VAL A 206 -2.90 -1.34 13.98
CA VAL A 206 -3.40 -0.95 12.67
C VAL A 206 -4.90 -1.24 12.59
N TYR A 207 -5.64 -0.37 11.93
CA TYR A 207 -7.08 -0.45 11.79
C TYR A 207 -7.43 -0.55 10.31
N HIS A 208 -8.14 -1.60 9.95
CA HIS A 208 -8.67 -1.80 8.61
C HIS A 208 -10.16 -1.50 8.62
N LEU A 209 -10.58 -0.53 7.80
CA LEU A 209 -12.00 -0.20 7.63
C LEU A 209 -12.65 -1.25 6.71
N GLU A 210 -13.50 -2.10 7.28
CA GLU A 210 -14.17 -3.16 6.54
C GLU A 210 -15.12 -2.57 5.48
N HIS A 211 -15.03 -3.07 4.28
CA HIS A 211 -15.86 -2.67 3.15
C HIS A 211 -16.36 -3.90 2.39
N SER A 212 -17.36 -3.71 1.51
CA SER A 212 -17.81 -4.75 0.60
C SER A 212 -16.69 -5.19 -0.34
N ARG A 213 -16.58 -6.48 -0.59
CA ARG A 213 -15.56 -7.05 -1.46
C ARG A 213 -16.07 -7.18 -2.89
N SER A 214 -15.20 -6.91 -3.85
CA SER A 214 -15.48 -7.10 -5.27
C SER A 214 -15.44 -8.59 -5.67
N ALA A 215 -15.96 -8.89 -6.86
CA ALA A 215 -16.01 -10.26 -7.37
C ALA A 215 -14.62 -10.88 -7.65
N ASP A 216 -13.60 -10.03 -7.82
CA ASP A 216 -12.20 -10.44 -8.03
C ASP A 216 -11.39 -10.54 -6.72
N SER A 217 -12.07 -10.48 -5.57
CA SER A 217 -11.47 -10.62 -4.24
C SER A 217 -11.50 -12.06 -3.73
N TRP A 218 -10.48 -12.42 -2.92
CA TRP A 218 -10.37 -13.73 -2.25
C TRP A 218 -10.40 -14.91 -3.23
N PHE A 219 -10.97 -16.02 -2.77
CA PHE A 219 -11.06 -17.30 -3.50
C PHE A 219 -11.96 -17.25 -4.75
N ASN A 220 -12.78 -16.22 -4.89
CA ASN A 220 -13.60 -15.99 -6.08
C ASN A 220 -12.81 -15.37 -7.24
N ASN A 221 -11.60 -14.91 -6.97
CA ASN A 221 -10.72 -14.41 -8.00
C ASN A 221 -10.38 -15.49 -9.03
N PRO A 222 -10.67 -15.31 -10.32
CA PRO A 222 -10.34 -16.31 -11.35
C PRO A 222 -8.83 -16.58 -11.46
N MET A 223 -7.98 -15.67 -11.01
CA MET A 223 -6.51 -15.84 -11.00
C MET A 223 -5.98 -16.51 -9.72
N TRP A 224 -6.85 -16.85 -8.77
CA TRP A 224 -6.47 -17.41 -7.47
C TRP A 224 -5.56 -18.63 -7.58
N GLN A 225 -5.94 -19.59 -8.43
CA GLN A 225 -5.16 -20.82 -8.58
C GLN A 225 -3.77 -20.52 -9.15
N GLN A 226 -3.67 -19.70 -10.19
CA GLN A 226 -2.42 -19.29 -10.80
C GLN A 226 -1.53 -18.53 -9.81
N ASN A 227 -2.09 -17.56 -9.09
CA ASN A 227 -1.39 -16.80 -8.07
C ASN A 227 -0.85 -17.71 -6.96
N THR A 228 -1.66 -18.66 -6.51
CA THR A 228 -1.27 -19.62 -5.47
C THR A 228 -0.17 -20.57 -5.94
N GLN A 229 -0.22 -21.05 -7.17
CA GLN A 229 0.82 -21.89 -7.76
C GLN A 229 2.15 -21.12 -7.88
N LEU A 230 2.09 -19.90 -8.36
CA LEU A 230 3.27 -19.02 -8.48
C LEU A 230 3.90 -18.78 -7.09
N TRP A 231 3.09 -18.44 -6.10
CA TRP A 231 3.56 -18.27 -4.72
C TRP A 231 4.21 -19.52 -4.15
N ASN A 232 3.55 -20.68 -4.31
CA ASN A 232 4.07 -21.95 -3.83
C ASN A 232 5.42 -22.31 -4.47
N TRP A 233 5.60 -21.96 -5.72
CA TRP A 233 6.88 -22.13 -6.39
C TRP A 233 7.94 -21.14 -5.87
N ILE A 234 7.62 -19.83 -5.81
CA ILE A 234 8.57 -18.78 -5.36
C ILE A 234 9.16 -19.10 -3.98
N ARG A 235 8.33 -19.46 -3.01
CA ARG A 235 8.77 -19.71 -1.64
C ARG A 235 9.68 -20.96 -1.45
N THR A 236 9.86 -21.73 -2.49
CA THR A 236 10.78 -22.90 -2.49
C THR A 236 12.11 -22.61 -3.18
N GLN A 237 12.28 -21.43 -3.75
CA GLN A 237 13.48 -21.11 -4.52
C GLN A 237 14.64 -20.63 -3.63
N SER A 238 15.88 -20.94 -4.05
CA SER A 238 17.07 -20.30 -3.49
C SER A 238 17.15 -18.82 -3.90
N LYS A 239 17.98 -18.06 -3.17
CA LYS A 239 18.24 -16.65 -3.50
C LYS A 239 18.69 -16.48 -4.96
N GLU A 240 19.59 -17.33 -5.43
CA GLU A 240 20.13 -17.29 -6.79
C GLU A 240 19.06 -17.59 -7.84
N ASN A 241 18.18 -18.56 -7.54
CA ASN A 241 17.06 -18.89 -8.42
C ASN A 241 16.02 -17.76 -8.48
N LEU A 242 15.73 -17.12 -7.32
CA LEU A 242 14.87 -15.95 -7.27
C LEU A 242 15.43 -14.82 -8.12
N SER A 243 16.71 -14.47 -7.96
CA SER A 243 17.34 -13.42 -8.74
C SER A 243 17.24 -13.70 -10.24
N ARG A 244 17.60 -14.91 -10.68
CA ARG A 244 17.48 -15.29 -12.09
C ARG A 244 16.04 -15.23 -12.63
N TYR A 245 15.08 -15.67 -11.82
CA TYR A 245 13.66 -15.59 -12.18
C TYR A 245 13.23 -14.14 -12.40
N TYR A 246 13.49 -13.25 -11.44
CA TYR A 246 13.09 -11.85 -11.54
C TYR A 246 13.81 -11.09 -12.64
N GLU A 247 15.11 -11.32 -12.83
CA GLU A 247 15.91 -10.72 -13.92
C GLU A 247 15.40 -11.14 -15.31
N SER A 248 14.79 -12.31 -15.42
CA SER A 248 14.20 -12.77 -16.66
C SER A 248 12.86 -12.12 -17.01
N GLN A 249 12.15 -11.52 -16.01
CA GLN A 249 10.81 -10.99 -16.20
C GLN A 249 10.79 -9.72 -17.06
N ASP A 250 9.86 -9.64 -18.00
CA ASP A 250 9.76 -8.51 -18.92
C ASP A 250 9.39 -7.21 -18.22
N TYR A 251 8.53 -7.25 -17.19
CA TYR A 251 8.20 -6.04 -16.42
C TYR A 251 9.42 -5.49 -15.68
N VAL A 252 10.29 -6.34 -15.14
CA VAL A 252 11.53 -5.92 -14.47
C VAL A 252 12.46 -5.24 -15.46
N LYS A 253 12.72 -5.88 -16.62
CA LYS A 253 13.57 -5.31 -17.68
C LYS A 253 13.05 -3.95 -18.15
N ARG A 254 11.75 -3.85 -18.42
CA ARG A 254 11.09 -2.60 -18.84
C ARG A 254 11.28 -1.49 -17.81
N ARG A 255 10.98 -1.75 -16.55
CA ARG A 255 11.05 -0.76 -15.47
C ARG A 255 12.48 -0.32 -15.16
N LEU A 256 13.43 -1.24 -15.10
CA LEU A 256 14.84 -0.91 -14.88
C LEU A 256 15.44 -0.10 -16.05
N SER A 257 15.00 -0.35 -17.27
CA SER A 257 15.41 0.44 -18.44
C SER A 257 14.87 1.87 -18.36
N SER A 258 13.60 2.05 -17.97
CA SER A 258 12.98 3.36 -17.79
C SER A 258 13.62 4.18 -16.68
N ALA A 259 14.04 3.54 -15.59
CA ALA A 259 14.72 4.20 -14.47
C ALA A 259 16.12 4.74 -14.85
N LYS A 260 16.81 4.11 -15.81
CA LYS A 260 18.10 4.60 -16.33
C LYS A 260 17.98 5.85 -17.20
N VAL A 261 16.85 6.04 -17.86
CA VAL A 261 16.60 7.19 -18.75
C VAL A 261 16.21 8.45 -17.96
N ARG A 262 15.69 8.28 -16.74
CA ARG A 262 15.23 9.40 -15.87
C ARG A 262 16.34 9.96 -14.96
N LYS A 263 17.54 9.39 -14.97
CA LYS A 263 18.75 9.90 -14.29
C LYS A 263 19.57 10.74 -15.26
#